data_48317c98574f10b4255ca56371504c06
#
_entry.id   48317c98574f10b4255ca56371504c06
#
_cell.length_a   1.000
_cell.length_b   1.000
_cell.length_c   1.000
_cell.angle_alpha   90.00
_cell.angle_beta   90.00
_cell.angle_gamma   90.00
#
_symmetry.space_group_name_H-M   'P 1'
#
loop_
_entity.id
_entity.type
_entity.pdbx_description
1 polymer ?
#
loop_
_entity_poly.entity_id
_entity_poly.type
_entity_poly.pdbx_seq_one_letter_code
_entity_poly.pdbx_strand_id
1 'polypeptide(L)' 'MKLTINGEDREVAAGTVWSLLEELGLTPAATVVELNAEIVARAFYGDTVLADGDILELVRIVGGG' A
#
# COMPACT_ATOMS: atom_id res chain seq x y z
N MET A 1 1.25 -2.66 13.34
CA MET A 1 2.52 -3.05 12.72
C MET A 1 3.26 -1.82 12.21
N LYS A 2 4.55 -1.94 12.10
CA LYS A 2 5.37 -0.84 11.61
C LYS A 2 5.77 -1.10 10.17
N LEU A 3 5.49 -0.14 9.30
CA LEU A 3 5.82 -0.20 7.88
C LEU A 3 6.63 1.03 7.51
N THR A 4 7.43 0.91 6.44
CA THR A 4 8.06 2.07 5.82
C THR A 4 7.27 2.40 4.56
N ILE A 5 6.66 3.57 4.51
CA ILE A 5 5.80 3.98 3.40
C ILE A 5 6.37 5.26 2.80
N ASN A 6 6.76 5.18 1.53
CA ASN A 6 7.36 6.31 0.82
C ASN A 6 8.52 6.92 1.62
N GLY A 7 9.35 6.05 2.18
CA GLY A 7 10.55 6.46 2.92
C GLY A 7 10.32 6.87 4.37
N GLU A 8 9.09 6.78 4.87
CA GLU A 8 8.77 7.17 6.24
C GLU A 8 8.25 5.99 7.03
N ASP A 9 8.76 5.83 8.25
CA ASP A 9 8.25 4.80 9.17
C ASP A 9 6.89 5.21 9.69
N ARG A 10 5.92 4.29 9.62
CA ARG A 10 4.56 4.55 10.07
C ARG A 10 4.02 3.36 10.84
N GLU A 11 3.29 3.65 11.88
CA GLU A 11 2.58 2.64 12.65
C GLU A 11 1.17 2.53 12.09
N VAL A 12 0.75 1.34 11.70
CA VAL A 12 -0.56 1.12 11.09
C VAL A 12 -1.23 -0.11 11.69
N ALA A 13 -2.55 -0.16 11.57
CA ALA A 13 -3.34 -1.30 12.03
C ALA A 13 -3.57 -2.32 10.92
N ALA A 14 -3.36 -1.92 9.68
CA ALA A 14 -3.72 -2.70 8.49
C ALA A 14 -3.09 -4.09 8.45
N GLY A 15 -3.83 -5.06 7.89
CA GLY A 15 -3.33 -6.41 7.69
C GLY A 15 -3.02 -6.72 6.24
N THR A 16 -3.72 -6.09 5.29
CA THR A 16 -3.52 -6.32 3.85
C THR A 16 -3.23 -5.00 3.16
N VAL A 17 -2.77 -5.09 1.90
CA VAL A 17 -2.57 -3.89 1.09
C VAL A 17 -3.88 -3.12 0.96
N TRP A 18 -4.99 -3.82 0.72
CA TRP A 18 -6.29 -3.17 0.61
C TRP A 18 -6.65 -2.39 1.88
N SER A 19 -6.55 -3.02 3.04
CA SER A 19 -6.88 -2.36 4.30
C SER A 19 -5.93 -1.22 4.61
N LEU A 20 -4.67 -1.31 4.19
CA LEU A 20 -3.73 -0.20 4.36
C LEU A 20 -4.18 1.01 3.55
N LEU A 21 -4.56 0.81 2.29
CA LEU A 21 -5.02 1.91 1.45
C LEU A 21 -6.25 2.57 2.04
N GLU A 22 -7.19 1.77 2.57
CA GLU A 22 -8.36 2.32 3.25
C GLU A 22 -7.98 3.14 4.48
N GLU A 23 -7.07 2.62 5.29
CA GLU A 23 -6.61 3.30 6.50
C GLU A 23 -5.98 4.65 6.16
N LEU A 24 -5.23 4.72 5.07
CA LEU A 24 -4.56 5.96 4.63
C LEU A 24 -5.48 6.89 3.84
N GLY A 25 -6.71 6.49 3.59
CA GLY A 25 -7.65 7.28 2.80
C GLY A 25 -7.33 7.31 1.32
N LEU A 26 -6.63 6.29 0.82
CA LEU A 26 -6.27 6.20 -0.58
C LEU A 26 -7.24 5.29 -1.33
N THR A 27 -7.50 5.64 -2.59
CA THR A 27 -8.40 4.85 -3.44
C THR A 27 -7.60 3.72 -4.10
N PRO A 28 -7.94 2.44 -3.84
CA PRO A 28 -7.17 1.34 -4.44
C PRO A 28 -7.13 1.39 -5.96
N ALA A 29 -8.22 1.82 -6.62
CA ALA A 29 -8.27 1.91 -8.08
C ALA A 29 -7.34 2.97 -8.64
N ALA A 30 -6.89 3.91 -7.84
CA ALA A 30 -6.04 5.02 -8.28
C ALA A 30 -4.66 5.01 -7.62
N THR A 31 -4.29 3.91 -6.99
CA THR A 31 -3.02 3.81 -6.28
C THR A 31 -2.22 2.62 -6.78
N VAL A 32 -1.00 2.88 -7.22
CA VAL A 32 -0.05 1.81 -7.56
C VAL A 32 0.74 1.48 -6.30
N VAL A 33 0.86 0.19 -6.02
CA VAL A 33 1.54 -0.29 -4.81
C VAL A 33 2.76 -1.11 -5.19
N GLU A 34 3.91 -0.72 -4.63
CA GLU A 34 5.12 -1.51 -4.71
C GLU A 34 5.44 -2.00 -3.31
N LEU A 35 5.59 -3.30 -3.15
CA LEU A 35 5.87 -3.92 -1.85
C LEU A 35 7.21 -4.62 -1.93
N ASN A 36 8.15 -4.16 -1.12
CA ASN A 36 9.51 -4.71 -1.09
C ASN A 36 10.10 -4.80 -2.51
N ALA A 37 9.98 -3.70 -3.26
CA ALA A 37 10.51 -3.53 -4.61
C ALA A 37 9.77 -4.33 -5.70
N GLU A 38 8.60 -4.89 -5.38
CA GLU A 38 7.79 -5.62 -6.37
C GLU A 38 6.41 -4.98 -6.49
N ILE A 39 5.96 -4.80 -7.72
CA ILE A 39 4.62 -4.24 -7.97
C ILE A 39 3.57 -5.29 -7.61
N VAL A 40 2.60 -4.86 -6.81
CA VAL A 40 1.45 -5.71 -6.47
C VAL A 40 0.33 -5.42 -7.46
N ALA A 41 -0.15 -6.44 -8.15
CA ALA A 41 -1.27 -6.27 -9.05
C ALA A 41 -2.52 -5.89 -8.25
N ARG A 42 -3.31 -4.95 -8.80
CA ARG A 42 -4.50 -4.44 -8.08
C ARG A 42 -5.45 -5.56 -7.67
N ALA A 43 -5.60 -6.58 -8.50
CA ALA A 43 -6.48 -7.71 -8.20
C ALA A 43 -6.08 -8.45 -6.92
N PHE A 44 -4.85 -8.29 -6.46
CA PHE A 44 -4.34 -9.00 -5.29
C PHE A 44 -4.21 -8.12 -4.04
N TYR A 45 -4.68 -6.88 -4.08
CA TYR A 45 -4.56 -5.99 -2.92
C TYR A 45 -5.22 -6.57 -1.67
N GLY A 46 -6.37 -7.22 -1.84
CA GLY A 46 -7.09 -7.81 -0.71
C GLY A 46 -6.48 -9.11 -0.19
N ASP A 47 -5.65 -9.75 -1.01
CA ASP A 47 -5.03 -11.03 -0.67
C ASP A 47 -3.56 -10.89 -0.27
N THR A 48 -2.99 -9.70 -0.40
CA THR A 48 -1.58 -9.47 -0.08
C THR A 48 -1.46 -9.05 1.38
N VAL A 49 -0.99 -9.98 2.21
CA VAL A 49 -0.83 -9.76 3.64
C VAL A 49 0.48 -9.03 3.91
N LEU A 50 0.41 -7.98 4.71
CA LEU A 50 1.57 -7.20 5.10
C LEU A 50 2.20 -7.76 6.36
N ALA A 51 3.51 -7.56 6.50
CA ALA A 51 4.26 -7.98 7.66
C ALA A 51 5.01 -6.79 8.24
N ASP A 52 5.27 -6.86 9.53
CA ASP A 52 6.03 -5.84 10.22
C ASP A 52 7.39 -5.65 9.54
N GLY A 53 7.75 -4.41 9.26
CA GLY A 53 9.00 -4.10 8.59
C GLY A 53 8.94 -4.03 7.07
N ASP A 54 7.78 -4.32 6.47
CA ASP A 54 7.64 -4.21 5.01
C ASP A 54 7.86 -2.78 4.55
N ILE A 55 8.41 -2.67 3.34
CA ILE A 55 8.72 -1.39 2.70
C ILE A 55 7.81 -1.21 1.50
N LEU A 56 7.03 -0.14 1.50
CA LEU A 56 6.07 0.15 0.45
C LEU A 56 6.33 1.50 -0.21
N GLU A 57 6.09 1.54 -1.52
CA GLU A 57 5.97 2.78 -2.25
C GLU A 57 4.54 2.84 -2.78
N LEU A 58 3.85 3.92 -2.47
CA LEU A 58 2.48 4.15 -2.90
C LEU A 58 2.46 5.35 -3.83
N VAL A 59 2.07 5.12 -5.07
CA VAL A 59 2.01 6.18 -6.08
C VAL A 59 0.57 6.41 -6.47
N ARG A 60 0.13 7.64 -6.31
CA ARG A 60 -1.21 8.02 -6.67
C ARG A 60 -1.26 8.36 -8.15
N ILE A 61 -2.18 7.73 -8.87
CA ILE A 61 -2.38 8.07 -10.26
C ILE A 61 -3.35 9.24 -10.30
N VAL A 62 -2.84 10.40 -10.73
CA VAL A 62 -3.71 11.55 -10.96
C VAL A 62 -4.23 11.37 -12.35
N GLY A 63 -5.42 10.87 -12.44
CA GLY A 63 -6.02 10.60 -13.71
C GLY A 63 -6.29 11.89 -14.46
N GLY A 64 -5.70 11.99 -15.61
CA GLY A 64 -6.11 13.01 -16.54
C GLY A 64 -7.40 12.55 -17.17
N GLY A 65 -8.28 13.12 -17.04
CA GLY A 65 -9.33 12.86 -17.89
C GLY A 65 -10.49 12.29 -17.65
#